data_aa0bb67ccf273ecbf9fa9bddb90f9a7f
#
_entry.id   aa0bb67ccf273ecbf9fa9bddb90f9a7f
#
_cell.length_a   1.000
_cell.length_b   1.000
_cell.length_c   1.000
_cell.angle_alpha   90.00
_cell.angle_beta   90.00
_cell.angle_gamma   90.00
#
_symmetry.space_group_name_H-M   'P 1'
#
loop_
_entity.id
_entity.type
_entity.pdbx_description
1 polymer ?
#
loop_
_entity_poly.entity_id
_entity_poly.type
_entity_poly.pdbx_seq_one_letter_code
_entity_poly.pdbx_strand_id
1 'polypeptide(L)' 'MTDELSYEEARTELATVVERLEAGGSSLEESLALWERGERLADICQRWLDGARERIDAARSARET' A
#
# COMPACT_ATOMS: atom_id res chain seq x y z
N MET A 1 -3.76 0.01 -19.20
CA MET A 1 -3.54 -0.70 -18.24
C MET A 1 -3.58 -0.04 -16.99
N THR A 2 -4.07 -0.48 -16.08
CA THR A 2 -4.19 0.27 -14.95
C THR A 2 -3.32 -0.27 -13.95
N ASP A 3 -2.96 0.55 -13.07
CA ASP A 3 -2.14 0.17 -12.00
C ASP A 3 -2.96 -0.08 -10.80
N GLU A 4 -4.22 -0.36 -10.98
CA GLU A 4 -5.04 -0.54 -9.82
C GLU A 4 -4.87 -1.91 -9.27
N LEU A 5 -3.99 -2.04 -8.32
CA LEU A 5 -3.80 -3.28 -7.60
C LEU A 5 -4.85 -3.38 -6.51
N SER A 6 -5.27 -4.60 -6.23
CA SER A 6 -6.11 -4.81 -5.06
C SER A 6 -5.27 -4.54 -3.81
N TYR A 7 -5.95 -4.39 -2.69
CA TYR A 7 -5.24 -4.17 -1.43
C TYR A 7 -4.27 -5.32 -1.14
N GLU A 8 -4.73 -6.56 -1.35
CA GLU A 8 -3.88 -7.70 -1.06
C GLU A 8 -2.68 -7.76 -1.99
N GLU A 9 -2.88 -7.43 -3.26
CA GLU A 9 -1.77 -7.42 -4.20
C GLU A 9 -0.76 -6.35 -3.83
N ALA A 10 -1.24 -5.16 -3.50
CA ALA A 10 -0.34 -4.07 -3.14
C ALA A 10 0.41 -4.39 -1.86
N ARG A 11 -0.28 -4.98 -0.89
CA ARG A 11 0.34 -5.33 0.37
C ARG A 11 1.43 -6.38 0.17
N THR A 12 1.15 -7.38 -0.67
CA THR A 12 2.13 -8.42 -0.92
C THR A 12 3.37 -7.86 -1.61
N GLU A 13 3.16 -7.01 -2.61
CA GLU A 13 4.29 -6.40 -3.28
C GLU A 13 5.08 -5.51 -2.34
N LEU A 14 4.38 -4.77 -1.49
CA LEU A 14 5.06 -3.90 -0.54
C LEU A 14 5.95 -4.71 0.40
N ALA A 15 5.46 -5.84 0.86
CA ALA A 15 6.25 -6.70 1.73
C ALA A 15 7.52 -7.16 1.03
N THR A 16 7.41 -7.50 -0.26
CA THR A 16 8.56 -7.92 -1.03
C THR A 16 9.58 -6.79 -1.17
N VAL A 17 9.09 -5.58 -1.42
CA VAL A 17 9.97 -4.42 -1.55
C VAL A 17 10.72 -4.18 -0.24
N VAL A 18 9.99 -4.25 0.87
CA VAL A 18 10.62 -4.03 2.19
C VAL A 18 11.66 -5.10 2.45
N GLU A 19 11.35 -6.35 2.11
CA GLU A 19 12.31 -7.42 2.31
C GLU A 19 13.60 -7.17 1.55
N ARG A 20 13.47 -6.71 0.32
CA ARG A 20 14.65 -6.44 -0.50
C ARG A 20 15.48 -5.30 0.08
N LEU A 21 14.81 -4.27 0.56
CA LEU A 21 15.51 -3.15 1.16
C LEU A 21 16.23 -3.59 2.44
N GLU A 22 15.58 -4.42 3.24
CA GLU A 22 16.18 -4.86 4.48
C GLU A 22 17.32 -5.83 4.25
N ALA A 23 17.27 -6.60 3.19
CA ALA A 23 18.32 -7.55 2.90
C ALA A 23 19.63 -6.86 2.58
N GLY A 24 19.58 -5.65 2.07
CA GLY A 24 20.78 -4.94 1.69
C GLY A 24 21.36 -5.51 0.42
N GLY A 25 22.54 -5.05 0.10
CA GLY A 25 23.22 -5.55 -1.09
C GLY A 25 22.82 -4.91 -2.39
N SER A 26 21.79 -4.06 -2.37
CA SER A 26 21.40 -3.35 -3.57
C SER A 26 22.27 -2.11 -3.76
N SER A 27 22.42 -1.70 -5.01
CA SER A 27 23.09 -0.43 -5.28
C SER A 27 22.20 0.70 -4.77
N LEU A 28 22.79 1.89 -4.70
CA LEU A 28 22.01 3.06 -4.28
C LEU A 28 20.85 3.29 -5.22
N GLU A 29 21.10 3.17 -6.53
CA GLU A 29 20.04 3.38 -7.50
C GLU A 29 18.92 2.37 -7.33
N GLU A 30 19.29 1.13 -7.10
CA GLU A 30 18.28 0.09 -6.89
C GLU A 30 17.49 0.36 -5.61
N SER A 31 18.18 0.80 -4.57
CA SER A 31 17.50 1.09 -3.31
C SER A 31 16.52 2.23 -3.46
N LEU A 32 16.90 3.25 -4.22
CA LEU A 32 16.00 4.37 -4.47
C LEU A 32 14.77 3.93 -5.26
N ALA A 33 14.98 3.09 -6.28
CA ALA A 33 13.88 2.59 -7.07
C ALA A 33 12.93 1.76 -6.22
N LEU A 34 13.49 0.92 -5.35
CA LEU A 34 12.68 0.12 -4.44
C LEU A 34 11.90 1.01 -3.49
N TRP A 35 12.55 2.05 -2.97
CA TRP A 35 11.89 2.97 -2.06
C TRP A 35 10.71 3.65 -2.75
N GLU A 36 10.92 4.13 -3.97
CA GLU A 36 9.85 4.79 -4.70
C GLU A 36 8.70 3.85 -4.97
N ARG A 37 9.02 2.61 -5.33
CA ARG A 37 7.97 1.62 -5.55
C ARG A 37 7.21 1.37 -4.26
N GLY A 38 7.94 1.27 -3.15
CA GLY A 38 7.31 1.07 -1.85
C GLY A 38 6.36 2.19 -1.49
N GLU A 39 6.76 3.43 -1.79
CA GLU A 39 5.92 4.57 -1.50
C GLU A 39 4.61 4.50 -2.28
N ARG A 40 4.69 4.13 -3.56
CA ARG A 40 3.49 4.01 -4.36
C ARG A 40 2.58 2.90 -3.85
N LEU A 41 3.17 1.78 -3.47
CA LEU A 41 2.39 0.66 -2.97
C LEU A 41 1.74 1.00 -1.64
N ALA A 42 2.46 1.69 -0.79
CA ALA A 42 1.91 2.13 0.50
C ALA A 42 0.73 3.07 0.28
N ASP A 43 0.85 3.94 -0.71
CA ASP A 43 -0.22 4.87 -1.03
C ASP A 43 -1.47 4.12 -1.50
N ILE A 44 -1.28 3.10 -2.33
CA ILE A 44 -2.40 2.29 -2.78
C ILE A 44 -3.08 1.61 -1.59
N CYS A 45 -2.29 1.03 -0.70
CA CYS A 45 -2.85 0.40 0.49
C CYS A 45 -3.62 1.39 1.34
N GLN A 46 -3.07 2.60 1.48
CA GLN A 46 -3.73 3.61 2.29
C GLN A 46 -5.07 4.02 1.70
N ARG A 47 -5.14 4.11 0.38
CA ARG A 47 -6.42 4.45 -0.25
C ARG A 47 -7.48 3.40 0.01
N TRP A 48 -7.08 2.13 -0.03
CA TRP A 48 -8.02 1.06 0.26
C TRP A 48 -8.51 1.14 1.70
N LEU A 49 -7.60 1.42 2.61
CA LEU A 49 -7.95 1.53 4.03
C LEU A 49 -8.84 2.73 4.28
N ASP A 50 -8.55 3.85 3.62
CA ASP A 50 -9.37 5.04 3.76
C ASP A 50 -10.79 4.78 3.27
N GLY A 51 -10.92 4.09 2.14
CA GLY A 51 -12.23 3.74 1.63
C GLY A 51 -12.99 2.83 2.57
N ALA A 52 -12.31 1.85 3.14
CA ALA A 52 -12.94 0.95 4.10
C ALA A 52 -13.38 1.72 5.33
N ARG A 53 -12.57 2.65 5.79
CA ARG A 53 -12.90 3.45 6.96
C ARG A 53 -14.14 4.30 6.70
N GLU A 54 -14.24 4.87 5.51
CA GLU A 54 -15.41 5.66 5.17
C GLU A 54 -16.67 4.81 5.20
N ARG A 55 -16.56 3.58 4.72
CA ARG A 55 -17.72 2.68 4.72
C ARG A 55 -18.13 2.32 6.13
N ILE A 56 -17.16 2.10 6.99
CA ILE A 56 -17.45 1.79 8.39
C ILE A 56 -18.10 2.99 9.07
N ASP A 57 -17.58 4.18 8.80
CA ASP A 57 -18.13 5.40 9.40
C ASP A 57 -19.57 5.62 8.94
N ALA A 58 -19.84 5.37 7.66
CA ALA A 58 -21.19 5.53 7.14
C ALA A 58 -22.14 4.54 7.80
N ALA A 59 -21.69 3.30 8.00
CA ALA A 59 -22.52 2.30 8.63
C ALA A 59 -22.81 2.66 10.08
N ARG A 60 -21.81 3.21 10.76
CA ARG A 60 -22.00 3.61 12.16
C ARG A 60 -22.98 4.77 12.24
N SER A 61 -22.85 5.74 11.37
CA SER A 61 -23.77 6.87 11.38
C SER A 61 -25.19 6.41 11.14
N ALA A 62 -25.39 5.48 10.23
CA ALA A 62 -26.73 4.97 9.96
C ALA A 62 -27.31 4.28 11.17
N ARG A 63 -26.48 3.61 11.95
CA ARG A 63 -26.98 2.89 13.14
C ARG A 63 -27.29 3.82 14.27
N GLU A 64 -26.65 4.98 14.29
CA GLU A 64 -26.85 5.90 15.39
C GLU A 64 -28.06 6.80 15.24
N THR A 65 -28.70 6.77 14.09
CA THR A 65 -29.93 7.56 13.92
C THR A 65 -31.20 6.76 14.27
#